data_1f938e6a5b1ca61f7932c83240633eac
#
_entry.id   1f938e6a5b1ca61f7932c83240633eac
#
_cell.length_a   1.000
_cell.length_b   1.000
_cell.length_c   1.000
_cell.angle_alpha   90.00
_cell.angle_beta   90.00
_cell.angle_gamma   90.00
#
_symmetry.space_group_name_H-M   'P 1'
#
loop_
_entity.id
_entity.type
_entity.pdbx_description
1 polymer ?
#
loop_
_entity_poly.entity_id
_entity_poly.type
_entity_poly.pdbx_seq_one_letter_code
_entity_poly.pdbx_strand_id
1 'polypeptide(L)'
;MKSKVIKIQGITGEMPLVAVSGLPGLGAVGINAASLFVSEGSSVLISQILIKSSSSNLIVSENGVVSPSAFNVYYVTSKDFLKPILVLLGSFQSQNAVEQYKLAETFLHLAKKLRIRYVFSLGGFQTLRELKTRNVFIVPNDLMTLRLSVVQGLKLASGQITGAAGLIAGLSKYYGFKGGVLLAETNGQIPDNVASQLLHDKLLSLINKVSAS
;
A
#
# COMPACT_ATOMS: atom_id res chain seq x y z
N MET A 1 -18.06 15.26 3.22
CA MET A 1 -17.67 14.44 2.07
C MET A 1 -17.92 12.97 2.38
N LYS A 2 -18.50 12.19 1.45
CA LYS A 2 -18.86 10.79 1.69
C LYS A 2 -17.94 9.88 0.89
N SER A 3 -17.50 8.76 1.48
CA SER A 3 -16.89 7.62 0.78
C SER A 3 -17.91 6.50 0.69
N LYS A 4 -17.77 5.65 -0.32
CA LYS A 4 -18.59 4.44 -0.48
C LYS A 4 -17.67 3.26 -0.72
N VAL A 5 -17.86 2.19 0.04
CA VAL A 5 -17.24 0.89 -0.21
C VAL A 5 -18.25 0.05 -0.99
N ILE A 6 -17.87 -0.35 -2.19
CA ILE A 6 -18.62 -1.29 -3.01
C ILE A 6 -18.01 -2.65 -2.77
N LYS A 7 -18.76 -3.56 -2.16
CA LYS A 7 -18.35 -4.96 -2.02
C LYS A 7 -18.59 -5.65 -3.37
N ILE A 8 -17.56 -6.27 -3.93
CA ILE A 8 -17.64 -7.03 -5.17
C ILE A 8 -17.94 -8.50 -4.84
N GLN A 9 -17.12 -9.09 -3.95
CA GLN A 9 -17.32 -10.48 -3.50
C GLN A 9 -16.77 -10.69 -2.09
N GLY A 10 -17.12 -11.83 -1.48
CA GLY A 10 -16.60 -12.23 -0.18
C GLY A 10 -15.23 -12.91 -0.30
N ILE A 11 -14.48 -12.90 0.79
CA ILE A 11 -13.28 -13.72 0.94
C ILE A 11 -13.73 -15.16 1.20
N THR A 12 -13.26 -16.07 0.35
CA THR A 12 -13.43 -17.51 0.52
C THR A 12 -12.06 -18.09 0.86
N GLY A 13 -11.84 -18.52 2.10
CA GLY A 13 -10.56 -19.05 2.55
C GLY A 13 -10.03 -18.38 3.80
N GLU A 14 -8.72 -18.47 4.00
CA GLU A 14 -8.05 -17.92 5.18
C GLU A 14 -8.13 -16.39 5.20
N MET A 15 -8.36 -15.81 6.38
CA MET A 15 -8.40 -14.34 6.53
C MET A 15 -7.01 -13.72 6.40
N PRO A 16 -6.89 -12.61 5.68
CA PRO A 16 -5.60 -11.94 5.49
C PRO A 16 -5.09 -11.34 6.81
N LEU A 17 -3.79 -11.48 7.05
CA LEU A 17 -3.13 -10.94 8.24
C LEU A 17 -2.59 -9.53 8.03
N VAL A 18 -2.14 -9.25 6.81
CA VAL A 18 -1.45 -8.02 6.42
C VAL A 18 -2.26 -7.28 5.36
N ALA A 19 -2.30 -5.96 5.46
CA ALA A 19 -2.78 -5.08 4.40
C ALA A 19 -1.62 -4.22 3.87
N VAL A 20 -1.55 -4.11 2.56
CA VAL A 20 -0.55 -3.31 1.83
C VAL A 20 -1.28 -2.23 1.05
N SER A 21 -0.78 -1.01 1.05
CA SER A 21 -1.29 0.05 0.18
C SER A 21 -0.21 0.56 -0.76
N GLY A 22 -0.51 0.60 -2.05
CA GLY A 22 0.27 1.21 -3.11
C GLY A 22 -0.54 2.23 -3.88
N LEU A 23 -0.10 3.49 -3.84
CA LEU A 23 -0.74 4.60 -4.54
C LEU A 23 0.28 5.29 -5.44
N PRO A 24 -0.16 5.94 -6.52
CA PRO A 24 0.72 6.76 -7.36
C PRO A 24 1.44 7.82 -6.53
N GLY A 25 2.73 7.95 -6.78
CA GLY A 25 3.61 8.88 -6.10
C GLY A 25 4.96 8.94 -6.81
N LEU A 26 5.98 9.37 -6.10
CA LEU A 26 7.32 9.58 -6.63
C LEU A 26 7.87 8.29 -7.30
N GLY A 27 8.30 8.42 -8.55
CA GLY A 27 8.81 7.30 -9.37
C GLY A 27 7.79 6.20 -9.65
N ALA A 28 6.51 6.39 -9.30
CA ALA A 28 5.48 5.34 -9.27
C ALA A 28 5.87 4.11 -8.40
N VAL A 29 6.85 4.27 -7.50
CA VAL A 29 7.47 3.17 -6.76
C VAL A 29 6.45 2.41 -5.91
N GLY A 30 5.64 3.14 -5.13
CA GLY A 30 4.67 2.51 -4.20
C GLY A 30 3.60 1.71 -4.92
N ILE A 31 3.00 2.29 -5.98
CA ILE A 31 1.96 1.60 -6.76
C ILE A 31 2.51 0.39 -7.50
N ASN A 32 3.69 0.51 -8.13
CA ASN A 32 4.27 -0.59 -8.88
C ASN A 32 4.70 -1.74 -7.96
N ALA A 33 5.35 -1.43 -6.83
CA ALA A 33 5.72 -2.45 -5.84
C ALA A 33 4.49 -3.21 -5.28
N ALA A 34 3.40 -2.51 -5.01
CA ALA A 34 2.17 -3.15 -4.55
C ALA A 34 1.46 -3.94 -5.67
N SER A 35 1.55 -3.47 -6.92
CA SER A 35 0.97 -4.17 -8.08
C SER A 35 1.64 -5.51 -8.35
N LEU A 36 2.93 -5.67 -8.03
CA LEU A 36 3.63 -6.95 -8.16
C LEU A 36 2.97 -8.05 -7.33
N PHE A 37 2.53 -7.76 -6.10
CA PHE A 37 1.79 -8.74 -5.30
C PHE A 37 0.51 -9.22 -6.01
N VAL A 38 -0.19 -8.32 -6.72
CA VAL A 38 -1.42 -8.63 -7.43
C VAL A 38 -1.17 -9.40 -8.72
N SER A 39 -0.10 -9.08 -9.45
CA SER A 39 0.25 -9.70 -10.74
C SER A 39 0.97 -11.05 -10.60
N GLU A 40 1.80 -11.22 -9.56
CA GLU A 40 2.56 -12.45 -9.32
C GLU A 40 1.77 -13.47 -8.47
N GLY A 41 0.79 -12.99 -7.70
CA GLY A 41 -0.09 -13.85 -6.90
C GLY A 41 -1.39 -14.21 -7.60
N SER A 42 -2.15 -15.12 -6.97
CA SER A 42 -3.55 -15.34 -7.30
C SER A 42 -4.38 -14.25 -6.61
N SER A 43 -4.90 -13.32 -7.39
CA SER A 43 -5.56 -12.13 -6.88
C SER A 43 -7.04 -12.08 -7.23
N VAL A 44 -7.85 -11.62 -6.28
CA VAL A 44 -9.30 -11.48 -6.40
C VAL A 44 -9.71 -10.08 -5.95
N LEU A 45 -10.39 -9.33 -6.82
CA LEU A 45 -10.97 -8.03 -6.48
C LEU A 45 -12.16 -8.23 -5.53
N ILE A 46 -12.02 -7.83 -4.27
CA ILE A 46 -13.07 -8.01 -3.27
C ILE A 46 -13.90 -6.76 -2.99
N SER A 47 -13.31 -5.58 -3.16
CA SER A 47 -13.99 -4.31 -2.90
C SER A 47 -13.40 -3.18 -3.72
N GLN A 48 -14.21 -2.15 -3.94
CA GLN A 48 -13.78 -0.85 -4.48
C GLN A 48 -14.16 0.27 -3.51
N ILE A 49 -13.24 1.20 -3.30
CA ILE A 49 -13.48 2.40 -2.50
C ILE A 49 -13.65 3.57 -3.46
N LEU A 50 -14.83 4.18 -3.43
CA LEU A 50 -15.13 5.42 -4.14
C LEU A 50 -15.07 6.59 -3.17
N ILE A 51 -14.28 7.60 -3.50
CA ILE A 51 -14.25 8.87 -2.78
C ILE A 51 -14.96 9.88 -3.66
N LYS A 52 -15.98 10.56 -3.12
CA LYS A 52 -16.55 11.73 -3.81
C LYS A 52 -15.47 12.80 -3.86
N SER A 53 -14.88 12.96 -5.02
CA SER A 53 -13.82 13.90 -5.29
C SER A 53 -14.37 15.21 -5.83
N SER A 54 -13.62 16.27 -5.64
CA SER A 54 -13.81 17.55 -6.35
C SER A 54 -13.43 17.44 -7.84
N SER A 55 -12.67 16.41 -8.21
CA SER A 55 -12.34 16.10 -9.60
C SER A 55 -13.18 14.92 -10.10
N SER A 56 -13.83 15.08 -11.25
CA SER A 56 -14.62 14.05 -11.91
C SER A 56 -13.74 13.19 -12.82
N ASN A 57 -12.80 12.42 -12.22
CA ASN A 57 -11.99 11.50 -13.00
C ASN A 57 -12.79 10.23 -13.35
N LEU A 58 -12.97 10.01 -14.64
CA LEU A 58 -13.57 8.81 -15.19
C LEU A 58 -12.49 7.99 -15.89
N ILE A 59 -12.59 6.69 -15.80
CA ILE A 59 -11.74 5.74 -16.52
C ILE A 59 -12.59 5.16 -17.65
N VAL A 60 -12.05 5.19 -18.85
CA VAL A 60 -12.63 4.48 -20.01
C VAL A 60 -11.79 3.24 -20.23
N SER A 61 -12.41 2.07 -20.14
CA SER A 61 -11.75 0.80 -20.42
C SER A 61 -11.52 0.59 -21.92
N GLU A 62 -10.67 -0.35 -22.30
CA GLU A 62 -10.35 -0.65 -23.71
C GLU A 62 -11.60 -0.98 -24.55
N ASN A 63 -12.63 -1.52 -23.93
CA ASN A 63 -13.93 -1.80 -24.57
C ASN A 63 -14.89 -0.59 -24.58
N GLY A 64 -14.43 0.61 -24.23
CA GLY A 64 -15.20 1.84 -24.26
C GLY A 64 -16.16 2.05 -23.08
N VAL A 65 -16.17 1.16 -22.08
CA VAL A 65 -17.04 1.30 -20.90
C VAL A 65 -16.45 2.31 -19.94
N VAL A 66 -17.26 3.30 -19.55
CA VAL A 66 -16.87 4.33 -18.60
C VAL A 66 -17.19 3.92 -17.17
N SER A 67 -16.26 4.18 -16.26
CA SER A 67 -16.43 3.97 -14.82
C SER A 67 -15.79 5.10 -14.01
N PRO A 68 -16.31 5.40 -12.80
CA PRO A 68 -15.62 6.33 -11.91
C PRO A 68 -14.28 5.75 -11.45
N SER A 69 -13.27 6.61 -11.27
CA SER A 69 -12.02 6.19 -10.66
C SER A 69 -12.26 5.65 -9.26
N ALA A 70 -11.72 4.48 -8.98
CA ALA A 70 -11.87 3.80 -7.72
C ALA A 70 -10.51 3.31 -7.18
N PHE A 71 -10.46 3.09 -5.87
CA PHE A 71 -9.35 2.38 -5.24
C PHE A 71 -9.76 0.92 -5.08
N ASN A 72 -9.03 0.04 -5.73
CA ASN A 72 -9.31 -1.38 -5.77
C ASN A 72 -8.67 -2.10 -4.59
N VAL A 73 -9.41 -2.97 -3.95
CA VAL A 73 -8.93 -3.80 -2.84
C VAL A 73 -8.96 -5.25 -3.28
N TYR A 74 -7.77 -5.83 -3.36
CA TYR A 74 -7.55 -7.22 -3.75
C TYR A 74 -7.26 -8.08 -2.53
N TYR A 75 -7.81 -9.27 -2.54
CA TYR A 75 -7.36 -10.40 -1.72
C TYR A 75 -6.37 -11.19 -2.54
N VAL A 76 -5.17 -11.42 -2.02
CA VAL A 76 -4.07 -12.04 -2.76
C VAL A 76 -3.51 -13.21 -1.97
N THR A 77 -3.34 -14.33 -2.65
CA THR A 77 -2.63 -15.52 -2.16
C THR A 77 -1.44 -15.82 -3.07
N SER A 78 -0.36 -16.34 -2.51
CA SER A 78 0.82 -16.79 -3.25
C SER A 78 1.53 -17.88 -2.45
N LYS A 79 2.32 -18.70 -3.13
CA LYS A 79 3.27 -19.62 -2.49
C LYS A 79 4.42 -18.92 -1.77
N ASP A 80 4.66 -17.64 -2.10
CA ASP A 80 5.78 -16.85 -1.62
C ASP A 80 5.50 -16.19 -0.26
N PHE A 81 4.26 -16.23 0.23
CA PHE A 81 3.92 -15.76 1.57
C PHE A 81 3.00 -16.71 2.33
N LEU A 82 3.24 -16.75 3.65
CA LEU A 82 2.63 -17.74 4.55
C LEU A 82 1.13 -17.56 4.75
N LYS A 83 0.63 -16.34 4.60
CA LYS A 83 -0.78 -15.97 4.82
C LYS A 83 -1.26 -15.03 3.73
N PRO A 84 -2.54 -15.11 3.34
CA PRO A 84 -3.11 -14.15 2.39
C PRO A 84 -2.88 -12.70 2.83
N ILE A 85 -2.81 -11.82 1.86
CA ILE A 85 -2.69 -10.38 2.10
C ILE A 85 -3.82 -9.61 1.43
N LEU A 86 -4.08 -8.42 1.94
CA LEU A 86 -4.99 -7.45 1.34
C LEU A 86 -4.15 -6.38 0.63
N VAL A 87 -4.44 -6.07 -0.62
CA VAL A 87 -3.71 -5.04 -1.36
C VAL A 87 -4.66 -3.96 -1.86
N LEU A 88 -4.41 -2.71 -1.43
CA LEU A 88 -5.08 -1.52 -1.93
C LEU A 88 -4.27 -0.91 -3.07
N LEU A 89 -4.86 -0.80 -4.23
CA LEU A 89 -4.30 -0.10 -5.40
C LEU A 89 -5.21 1.04 -5.84
N GLY A 90 -4.63 2.18 -6.19
CA GLY A 90 -5.35 3.31 -6.77
C GLY A 90 -4.69 3.75 -8.07
N SER A 91 -5.50 4.08 -9.08
CA SER A 91 -5.00 4.64 -10.34
C SER A 91 -4.60 6.12 -10.22
N PHE A 92 -4.96 6.76 -9.13
CA PHE A 92 -4.63 8.17 -8.86
C PHE A 92 -4.42 8.39 -7.36
N GLN A 93 -3.81 9.53 -7.00
CA GLN A 93 -3.74 10.04 -5.63
C GLN A 93 -4.26 11.47 -5.65
N SER A 94 -5.27 11.76 -4.82
CA SER A 94 -5.79 13.11 -4.69
C SER A 94 -4.76 14.05 -4.08
N GLN A 95 -4.73 15.29 -4.55
CA GLN A 95 -3.96 16.39 -3.92
C GLN A 95 -4.72 17.01 -2.75
N ASN A 96 -6.02 16.71 -2.60
CA ASN A 96 -6.86 17.24 -1.53
C ASN A 96 -6.65 16.43 -0.25
N ALA A 97 -6.20 17.08 0.82
CA ALA A 97 -5.94 16.44 2.11
C ALA A 97 -7.18 15.75 2.70
N VAL A 98 -8.37 16.34 2.57
CA VAL A 98 -9.62 15.75 3.07
C VAL A 98 -9.93 14.42 2.37
N GLU A 99 -9.67 14.34 1.07
CA GLU A 99 -9.85 13.11 0.30
C GLU A 99 -8.84 12.04 0.69
N GLN A 100 -7.59 12.43 0.90
CA GLN A 100 -6.54 11.52 1.38
C GLN A 100 -6.89 10.95 2.76
N TYR A 101 -7.33 11.80 3.70
CA TYR A 101 -7.82 11.35 5.01
C TYR A 101 -8.99 10.39 4.86
N LYS A 102 -9.95 10.72 3.99
CA LYS A 102 -11.15 9.90 3.78
C LYS A 102 -10.82 8.52 3.20
N LEU A 103 -9.87 8.46 2.27
CA LEU A 103 -9.37 7.19 1.75
C LEU A 103 -8.72 6.36 2.86
N ALA A 104 -7.81 6.98 3.61
CA ALA A 104 -7.09 6.30 4.70
C ALA A 104 -8.07 5.73 5.74
N GLU A 105 -8.99 6.53 6.26
CA GLU A 105 -10.01 6.08 7.22
C GLU A 105 -10.89 4.95 6.66
N THR A 106 -11.34 5.10 5.40
CA THR A 106 -12.21 4.09 4.78
C THR A 106 -11.49 2.76 4.62
N PHE A 107 -10.23 2.79 4.18
CA PHE A 107 -9.42 1.59 4.05
C PHE A 107 -9.11 0.95 5.41
N LEU A 108 -8.75 1.73 6.42
CA LEU A 108 -8.47 1.23 7.76
C LEU A 108 -9.73 0.63 8.43
N HIS A 109 -10.91 1.21 8.21
CA HIS A 109 -12.16 0.61 8.68
C HIS A 109 -12.45 -0.73 7.99
N LEU A 110 -12.18 -0.84 6.68
CA LEU A 110 -12.31 -2.11 5.96
C LEU A 110 -11.31 -3.15 6.49
N ALA A 111 -10.04 -2.76 6.67
CA ALA A 111 -9.00 -3.61 7.25
C ALA A 111 -9.41 -4.11 8.66
N LYS A 112 -10.00 -3.25 9.49
CA LYS A 112 -10.49 -3.64 10.83
C LYS A 112 -11.61 -4.66 10.77
N LYS A 113 -12.57 -4.51 9.85
CA LYS A 113 -13.64 -5.49 9.64
C LYS A 113 -13.09 -6.85 9.20
N LEU A 114 -12.00 -6.86 8.44
CA LEU A 114 -11.31 -8.07 7.99
C LEU A 114 -10.28 -8.60 9.00
N ARG A 115 -10.22 -8.03 10.21
CA ARG A 115 -9.33 -8.45 11.31
C ARG A 115 -7.84 -8.44 10.93
N ILE A 116 -7.44 -7.55 10.03
CA ILE A 116 -6.04 -7.28 9.71
C ILE A 116 -5.27 -6.93 10.98
N ARG A 117 -4.02 -7.32 11.09
CA ARG A 117 -3.14 -6.99 12.22
C ARG A 117 -2.04 -6.01 11.84
N TYR A 118 -1.57 -6.08 10.61
CA TYR A 118 -0.46 -5.24 10.11
C TYR A 118 -0.90 -4.44 8.89
N VAL A 119 -0.52 -3.17 8.85
CA VAL A 119 -0.77 -2.27 7.71
C VAL A 119 0.54 -1.66 7.26
N PHE A 120 0.91 -1.90 6.01
CA PHE A 120 2.08 -1.31 5.39
C PHE A 120 1.67 -0.43 4.21
N SER A 121 2.25 0.77 4.13
CA SER A 121 2.13 1.66 2.98
C SER A 121 3.45 1.74 2.23
N LEU A 122 3.39 1.86 0.91
CA LEU A 122 4.56 1.87 0.04
C LEU A 122 4.71 3.21 -0.67
N GLY A 123 5.96 3.65 -0.86
CA GLY A 123 6.24 4.88 -1.58
C GLY A 123 7.68 4.99 -2.07
N GLY A 124 7.96 6.08 -2.82
CA GLY A 124 9.30 6.48 -3.21
C GLY A 124 9.88 7.49 -2.22
N PHE A 125 11.19 7.44 -2.02
CA PHE A 125 11.97 8.41 -1.27
C PHE A 125 12.94 9.12 -2.21
N GLN A 126 12.77 10.43 -2.38
CA GLN A 126 13.61 11.18 -3.30
C GLN A 126 15.03 11.33 -2.76
N THR A 127 15.99 11.03 -3.61
CA THR A 127 17.39 11.33 -3.37
C THR A 127 18.00 12.06 -4.56
N LEU A 128 18.88 13.01 -4.28
CA LEU A 128 19.62 13.75 -5.30
C LEU A 128 20.98 13.11 -5.61
N ARG A 129 21.39 12.09 -4.84
CA ARG A 129 22.63 11.37 -5.10
C ARG A 129 22.51 10.44 -6.31
N GLU A 130 23.63 10.15 -6.92
CA GLU A 130 23.70 9.09 -7.93
C GLU A 130 23.33 7.74 -7.32
N LEU A 131 22.41 7.01 -7.97
CA LEU A 131 21.86 5.75 -7.47
C LEU A 131 22.63 4.54 -8.02
N LYS A 132 23.87 4.34 -7.55
CA LYS A 132 24.61 3.08 -7.80
C LYS A 132 23.99 1.92 -7.01
N THR A 133 23.54 2.19 -5.80
CA THR A 133 22.80 1.27 -4.94
C THR A 133 21.60 2.00 -4.33
N ARG A 134 20.51 1.28 -4.07
CA ARG A 134 19.30 1.84 -3.49
C ARG A 134 19.09 1.32 -2.08
N ASN A 135 18.62 2.19 -1.19
CA ASN A 135 18.20 1.81 0.15
C ASN A 135 16.69 1.71 0.22
N VAL A 136 16.22 0.85 1.12
CA VAL A 136 14.83 0.85 1.55
C VAL A 136 14.78 1.34 2.98
N PHE A 137 13.97 2.35 3.20
CA PHE A 137 13.71 2.93 4.50
C PHE A 137 12.37 2.45 5.04
N ILE A 138 12.26 2.44 6.35
CA ILE A 138 11.01 2.20 7.06
C ILE A 138 10.76 3.26 8.11
N VAL A 139 9.49 3.64 8.29
CA VAL A 139 8.98 4.41 9.42
C VAL A 139 7.94 3.55 10.11
N PRO A 140 8.34 2.76 11.12
CA PRO A 140 7.43 1.86 11.82
C PRO A 140 6.53 2.64 12.79
N ASN A 141 5.32 2.13 13.03
CA ASN A 141 4.38 2.70 13.99
C ASN A 141 4.38 1.95 15.34
N ASP A 142 5.15 0.87 15.47
CA ASP A 142 5.25 0.05 16.69
C ASP A 142 6.65 -0.57 16.87
N LEU A 143 6.96 -0.97 18.11
CA LEU A 143 8.27 -1.51 18.47
C LEU A 143 8.57 -2.90 17.88
N MET A 144 7.55 -3.72 17.63
CA MET A 144 7.76 -5.04 17.04
C MET A 144 8.17 -4.89 15.57
N THR A 145 7.46 -4.07 14.81
CA THR A 145 7.82 -3.76 13.42
C THR A 145 9.21 -3.12 13.34
N LEU A 146 9.54 -2.22 14.27
CA LEU A 146 10.89 -1.65 14.36
C LEU A 146 11.97 -2.74 14.50
N ARG A 147 11.82 -3.66 15.45
CA ARG A 147 12.79 -4.73 15.68
C ARG A 147 12.96 -5.63 14.46
N LEU A 148 11.86 -6.07 13.87
CA LEU A 148 11.87 -6.93 12.67
C LEU A 148 12.53 -6.23 11.48
N SER A 149 12.29 -4.94 11.32
CA SER A 149 12.86 -4.13 10.24
C SER A 149 14.38 -3.98 10.35
N VAL A 150 14.89 -3.75 11.55
CA VAL A 150 16.34 -3.66 11.81
C VAL A 150 17.03 -4.99 11.50
N VAL A 151 16.44 -6.12 11.92
CA VAL A 151 16.97 -7.46 11.62
C VAL A 151 17.03 -7.73 10.12
N GLN A 152 16.16 -7.11 9.32
CA GLN A 152 16.15 -7.23 7.86
C GLN A 152 17.02 -6.21 7.13
N GLY A 153 17.78 -5.41 7.88
CA GLY A 153 18.66 -4.40 7.31
C GLY A 153 17.92 -3.23 6.65
N LEU A 154 16.67 -2.97 7.03
CA LEU A 154 15.95 -1.76 6.63
C LEU A 154 16.52 -0.56 7.39
N LYS A 155 16.68 0.56 6.68
CA LYS A 155 17.13 1.81 7.30
C LYS A 155 15.93 2.55 7.90
N LEU A 156 16.12 3.21 9.03
CA LEU A 156 15.10 4.09 9.58
C LEU A 156 15.12 5.42 8.83
N ALA A 157 13.94 5.91 8.45
CA ALA A 157 13.79 7.26 7.94
C ALA A 157 13.31 8.20 9.04
N SER A 158 13.67 9.48 8.90
CA SER A 158 13.19 10.59 9.73
C SER A 158 12.73 11.72 8.83
N GLY A 159 11.82 12.57 9.31
CA GLY A 159 11.28 13.70 8.59
C GLY A 159 9.76 13.62 8.38
N GLN A 160 9.26 14.33 7.37
CA GLN A 160 7.85 14.34 7.03
C GLN A 160 7.57 13.42 5.85
N ILE A 161 6.47 12.69 5.92
CA ILE A 161 5.92 11.92 4.82
C ILE A 161 4.59 12.53 4.44
N THR A 162 4.47 12.96 3.19
CA THR A 162 3.25 13.56 2.66
C THR A 162 2.45 12.55 1.84
N GLY A 163 1.15 12.81 1.67
CA GLY A 163 0.27 12.00 0.86
C GLY A 163 -0.43 10.86 1.62
N ALA A 164 -1.30 10.16 0.89
CA ALA A 164 -2.17 9.15 1.48
C ALA A 164 -1.38 7.95 2.05
N ALA A 165 -0.21 7.61 1.50
CA ALA A 165 0.64 6.56 2.05
C ALA A 165 1.08 6.87 3.49
N GLY A 166 1.55 8.09 3.74
CA GLY A 166 1.89 8.56 5.08
C GLY A 166 0.69 8.56 6.02
N LEU A 167 -0.48 9.00 5.53
CA LEU A 167 -1.71 9.02 6.32
C LEU A 167 -2.20 7.63 6.70
N ILE A 168 -2.23 6.68 5.75
CA ILE A 168 -2.67 5.30 6.03
C ILE A 168 -1.79 4.69 7.13
N ALA A 169 -0.48 4.78 7.01
CA ALA A 169 0.43 4.23 8.02
C ALA A 169 0.38 4.99 9.35
N GLY A 170 0.33 6.32 9.33
CA GLY A 170 0.27 7.14 10.53
C GLY A 170 -1.02 6.94 11.32
N LEU A 171 -2.17 6.92 10.63
CA LEU A 171 -3.47 6.68 11.25
C LEU A 171 -3.64 5.23 11.71
N SER A 172 -2.97 4.26 11.06
CA SER A 172 -3.13 2.83 11.36
C SER A 172 -2.89 2.50 12.83
N LYS A 173 -1.95 3.19 13.49
CA LYS A 173 -1.69 3.06 14.92
C LYS A 173 -2.93 3.34 15.78
N TYR A 174 -3.68 4.40 15.45
CA TYR A 174 -4.89 4.77 16.20
C TYR A 174 -6.05 3.80 15.99
N TYR A 175 -6.00 3.01 14.92
CA TYR A 175 -6.93 1.91 14.66
C TYR A 175 -6.50 0.58 15.29
N GLY A 176 -5.33 0.55 15.94
CA GLY A 176 -4.79 -0.62 16.63
C GLY A 176 -3.98 -1.56 15.72
N PHE A 177 -3.57 -1.11 14.53
CA PHE A 177 -2.71 -1.87 13.65
C PHE A 177 -1.23 -1.62 13.95
N LYS A 178 -0.40 -2.64 13.73
CA LYS A 178 1.05 -2.57 13.65
C LYS A 178 1.46 -2.33 12.19
N GLY A 179 2.72 -1.97 11.94
CA GLY A 179 3.26 -1.79 10.60
C GLY A 179 3.99 -0.47 10.40
N GLY A 180 3.78 0.19 9.24
CA GLY A 180 4.45 1.45 8.94
C GLY A 180 4.51 1.77 7.45
N VAL A 181 5.38 2.72 7.10
CA VAL A 181 5.67 3.08 5.70
C VAL A 181 7.01 2.49 5.29
N LEU A 182 7.06 1.84 4.13
CA LEU A 182 8.31 1.49 3.47
C LEU A 182 8.54 2.40 2.26
N LEU A 183 9.77 2.89 2.11
CA LEU A 183 10.15 3.85 1.09
C LEU A 183 11.43 3.39 0.40
N ALA A 184 11.42 3.19 -0.92
CA ALA A 184 12.66 2.93 -1.65
C ALA A 184 13.21 4.20 -2.29
N GLU A 185 14.55 4.33 -2.28
CA GLU A 185 15.23 5.45 -2.93
C GLU A 185 14.95 5.46 -4.43
N THR A 186 14.62 6.66 -4.94
CA THR A 186 14.39 6.92 -6.36
C THR A 186 14.87 8.31 -6.72
N ASN A 187 15.29 8.49 -7.97
CA ASN A 187 15.56 9.81 -8.55
C ASN A 187 14.30 10.49 -9.12
N GLY A 188 13.14 9.83 -9.02
CA GLY A 188 11.87 10.34 -9.51
C GLY A 188 11.53 9.95 -10.94
N GLN A 189 12.40 9.23 -11.66
CA GLN A 189 12.07 8.70 -13.00
C GLN A 189 10.84 7.80 -12.92
N ILE A 190 9.90 7.97 -13.85
CA ILE A 190 8.63 7.22 -13.89
C ILE A 190 8.57 6.36 -15.16
N PRO A 191 8.38 5.05 -15.03
CA PRO A 191 8.39 4.25 -13.80
C PRO A 191 9.83 3.95 -13.31
N ASP A 192 10.04 3.88 -12.00
CA ASP A 192 11.27 3.38 -11.41
C ASP A 192 11.10 1.89 -11.00
N ASN A 193 11.27 1.00 -11.96
CA ASN A 193 11.05 -0.44 -11.77
C ASN A 193 12.06 -1.06 -10.81
N VAL A 194 13.30 -0.56 -10.78
CA VAL A 194 14.36 -1.08 -9.89
C VAL A 194 14.01 -0.80 -8.43
N ALA A 195 13.57 0.44 -8.12
CA ALA A 195 13.10 0.79 -6.78
C ALA A 195 11.85 0.01 -6.40
N SER A 196 10.93 -0.18 -7.34
CA SER A 196 9.67 -0.89 -7.13
C SER A 196 9.92 -2.36 -6.78
N GLN A 197 10.77 -3.05 -7.54
CA GLN A 197 11.13 -4.45 -7.27
C GLN A 197 11.82 -4.60 -5.91
N LEU A 198 12.81 -3.75 -5.63
CA LEU A 198 13.52 -3.79 -4.35
C LEU A 198 12.56 -3.58 -3.17
N LEU A 199 11.61 -2.64 -3.30
CA LEU A 199 10.61 -2.36 -2.27
C LEU A 199 9.68 -3.54 -2.06
N HIS A 200 9.21 -4.17 -3.15
CA HIS A 200 8.41 -5.38 -3.14
C HIS A 200 9.12 -6.52 -2.38
N ASP A 201 10.36 -6.84 -2.74
CA ASP A 201 11.13 -7.95 -2.15
C ASP A 201 11.37 -7.74 -0.64
N LYS A 202 11.67 -6.51 -0.25
CA LYS A 202 11.85 -6.15 1.17
C LYS A 202 10.55 -6.27 1.96
N LEU A 203 9.43 -5.83 1.39
CA LEU A 203 8.13 -5.99 2.04
C LEU A 203 7.71 -7.45 2.10
N LEU A 204 7.91 -8.24 1.05
CA LEU A 204 7.62 -9.68 1.03
C LEU A 204 8.34 -10.40 2.16
N SER A 205 9.64 -10.12 2.33
CA SER A 205 10.42 -10.67 3.44
C SER A 205 9.84 -10.26 4.81
N LEU A 206 9.41 -9.01 4.97
CA LEU A 206 8.81 -8.52 6.22
C LEU A 206 7.44 -9.15 6.49
N ILE A 207 6.59 -9.31 5.45
CA ILE A 207 5.29 -9.99 5.53
C ILE A 207 5.46 -11.41 6.07
N ASN A 208 6.42 -12.16 5.54
CA ASN A 208 6.69 -13.53 6.00
C ASN A 208 7.14 -13.57 7.46
N LYS A 209 7.96 -12.62 7.90
CA LYS A 209 8.39 -12.52 9.32
C LYS A 209 7.21 -12.23 10.26
N VAL A 210 6.35 -11.26 9.92
CA VAL A 210 5.19 -10.95 10.78
C VAL A 210 4.12 -12.04 10.72
N SER A 211 4.10 -12.85 9.68
CA SER A 211 3.16 -13.97 9.54
C SER A 211 3.59 -15.21 10.31
N ALA A 212 4.90 -15.34 10.59
CA ALA A 212 5.48 -16.44 11.36
C ALA A 212 5.52 -16.16 12.89
N SER A 213 5.26 -14.90 13.30
CA SER A 213 5.25 -14.43 14.70
C SER A 213 3.86 -14.41 15.31
#